data_82925f1ef0489f5c54de9476b940fbd1
#
_entry.id   82925f1ef0489f5c54de9476b940fbd1
#
_cell.length_a   1.000
_cell.length_b   1.000
_cell.length_c   1.000
_cell.angle_alpha   90.00
_cell.angle_beta   90.00
_cell.angle_gamma   90.00
#
_symmetry.space_group_name_H-M   'P 1'
#
loop_
_entity.id
_entity.type
_entity.pdbx_description
1 polymer ?
#
loop_
_entity_poly.entity_id
_entity_poly.type
_entity_poly.pdbx_seq_one_letter_code
_entity_poly.pdbx_strand_id
1 'polypeptide(L)'
;MGDGRAAGVLAGHMVRATRQLRQLLPAVDVAWEVADARAPRASRGPGLARICGDKPRVVILAKRDLAEAAVTDAWLGRLRGDTPAVALDLAGGAADLGPLWQATREALVRSGRRPPSQSWRAVVLGLPNTGKSTLLNRVSGGRHAAVGAVPGVTRGPQWIRLPAGGRVCDLPGVLPPRLDLWPVAWRLLAVGAVGAPQVDAQRAAEALLGWVAARSPRTLEARYGLESETPPYLDQVAAARGWLLAGGLPDTERAAAGILADWRRGLLGCVSLEVPGGEDGGDARADGA
;
A
#
# COMPACT_ATOMS: atom_id res chain seq x y z
N MET A 1 -30.02 6.56 -1.99
CA MET A 1 -29.63 7.91 -1.47
C MET A 1 -28.53 7.89 -0.39
N GLY A 2 -27.71 6.82 -0.29
CA GLY A 2 -26.65 6.66 0.71
C GLY A 2 -25.23 7.05 0.26
N ASP A 3 -24.98 7.17 -1.03
CA ASP A 3 -23.62 7.22 -1.61
C ASP A 3 -22.91 8.57 -1.50
N GLY A 4 -23.64 9.67 -1.47
CA GLY A 4 -23.03 11.02 -1.39
C GLY A 4 -22.42 11.37 -0.02
N ARG A 5 -22.88 10.75 1.07
CA ARG A 5 -22.39 11.02 2.43
C ARG A 5 -21.03 10.34 2.71
N ALA A 6 -20.85 9.11 2.23
CA ALA A 6 -19.59 8.38 2.43
C ALA A 6 -18.42 9.03 1.66
N ALA A 7 -18.65 9.44 0.40
CA ALA A 7 -17.66 10.16 -0.41
C ALA A 7 -17.30 11.54 0.20
N GLY A 8 -18.27 12.27 0.73
CA GLY A 8 -18.05 13.56 1.40
C GLY A 8 -17.24 13.45 2.69
N VAL A 9 -17.47 12.43 3.50
CA VAL A 9 -16.72 12.17 4.75
C VAL A 9 -15.27 11.80 4.44
N LEU A 10 -15.03 10.94 3.43
CA LEU A 10 -13.67 10.58 3.00
C LEU A 10 -12.89 11.80 2.50
N ALA A 11 -13.51 12.63 1.65
CA ALA A 11 -12.90 13.88 1.16
C ALA A 11 -12.53 14.83 2.31
N GLY A 12 -13.38 14.95 3.33
CA GLY A 12 -13.11 15.76 4.50
C GLY A 12 -11.91 15.25 5.34
N HIS A 13 -11.78 13.94 5.52
CA HIS A 13 -10.64 13.35 6.23
C HIS A 13 -9.32 13.57 5.48
N MET A 14 -9.35 13.51 4.16
CA MET A 14 -8.17 13.71 3.31
C MET A 14 -7.68 15.15 3.31
N VAL A 15 -8.59 16.11 3.19
CA VAL A 15 -8.25 17.54 3.28
C VAL A 15 -7.60 17.83 4.64
N ARG A 16 -8.15 17.25 5.72
CA ARG A 16 -7.60 17.40 7.07
C ARG A 16 -6.22 16.77 7.20
N ALA A 17 -6.02 15.52 6.70
CA ALA A 17 -4.74 14.83 6.72
C ALA A 17 -3.67 15.57 5.91
N THR A 18 -4.01 16.07 4.71
CA THR A 18 -3.10 16.88 3.89
C THR A 18 -2.71 18.18 4.59
N ARG A 19 -3.66 18.86 5.25
CA ARG A 19 -3.39 20.06 6.02
C ARG A 19 -2.47 19.77 7.21
N GLN A 20 -2.72 18.70 7.95
CA GLN A 20 -1.87 18.27 9.06
C GLN A 20 -0.45 17.94 8.59
N LEU A 21 -0.31 17.24 7.45
CA LEU A 21 0.98 16.96 6.87
C LEU A 21 1.75 18.24 6.53
N ARG A 22 1.12 19.20 5.85
CA ARG A 22 1.76 20.49 5.53
C ARG A 22 2.21 21.25 6.77
N GLN A 23 1.43 21.22 7.86
CA GLN A 23 1.79 21.85 9.12
C GLN A 23 2.95 21.14 9.83
N LEU A 24 3.08 19.83 9.64
CA LEU A 24 4.14 19.02 10.27
C LEU A 24 5.46 19.07 9.50
N LEU A 25 5.41 19.20 8.16
CA LEU A 25 6.59 19.16 7.28
C LEU A 25 7.75 20.08 7.71
N PRO A 26 7.56 21.31 8.21
CA PRO A 26 8.65 22.14 8.69
C PRO A 26 9.48 21.48 9.80
N ALA A 27 8.84 20.66 10.65
CA ALA A 27 9.48 19.97 11.77
C ALA A 27 10.03 18.57 11.39
N VAL A 28 9.88 18.15 10.12
CA VAL A 28 10.30 16.84 9.60
C VAL A 28 11.60 16.98 8.83
N ASP A 29 12.52 16.05 9.04
CA ASP A 29 13.79 15.96 8.31
C ASP A 29 13.71 15.01 7.12
N VAL A 30 12.92 13.92 7.22
CA VAL A 30 12.74 12.91 6.18
C VAL A 30 11.32 12.36 6.19
N ALA A 31 10.77 12.07 5.01
CA ALA A 31 9.48 11.40 4.86
C ALA A 31 9.67 9.93 4.44
N TRP A 32 9.08 9.00 5.17
CA TRP A 32 9.02 7.58 4.84
C TRP A 32 7.70 7.30 4.12
N GLU A 33 7.78 7.11 2.80
CA GLU A 33 6.63 6.78 1.95
C GLU A 33 6.47 5.27 1.87
N VAL A 34 5.44 4.73 2.53
CA VAL A 34 5.16 3.28 2.59
C VAL A 34 4.18 2.89 1.50
N ALA A 35 4.61 1.97 0.64
CA ALA A 35 3.82 1.37 -0.43
C ALA A 35 3.79 -0.16 -0.29
N ASP A 36 2.79 -0.80 -0.91
CA ASP A 36 2.71 -2.27 -0.99
C ASP A 36 3.62 -2.79 -2.11
N ALA A 37 4.54 -3.70 -1.82
CA ALA A 37 5.49 -4.23 -2.79
C ALA A 37 4.84 -4.96 -3.98
N ARG A 38 3.58 -5.40 -3.84
CA ARG A 38 2.81 -6.04 -4.91
C ARG A 38 2.25 -5.05 -5.93
N ALA A 39 2.07 -3.78 -5.54
CA ALA A 39 1.55 -2.71 -6.40
C ALA A 39 2.26 -1.39 -6.07
N PRO A 40 3.58 -1.26 -6.34
CA PRO A 40 4.38 -0.14 -5.89
C PRO A 40 3.92 1.21 -6.43
N ARG A 41 3.48 1.27 -7.69
CA ARG A 41 3.02 2.50 -8.33
C ARG A 41 1.61 2.90 -7.84
N ALA A 42 0.66 1.97 -7.86
CA ALA A 42 -0.71 2.23 -7.43
C ALA A 42 -0.79 2.59 -5.95
N SER A 43 -0.01 1.92 -5.08
CA SER A 43 -0.07 2.11 -3.64
C SER A 43 0.78 3.27 -3.11
N ARG A 44 1.61 3.91 -3.93
CA ARG A 44 2.20 5.21 -3.62
C ARG A 44 1.13 6.28 -3.78
N GLY A 45 0.89 7.06 -2.76
CA GLY A 45 -0.16 8.09 -2.79
C GLY A 45 0.13 9.16 -3.86
N PRO A 46 -0.67 9.26 -4.95
CA PRO A 46 -0.47 10.31 -5.94
C PRO A 46 -0.55 11.68 -5.27
N GLY A 47 0.43 12.53 -5.56
CA GLY A 47 0.55 13.85 -4.96
C GLY A 47 1.29 13.90 -3.62
N LEU A 48 1.67 12.78 -2.98
CA LEU A 48 2.51 12.80 -1.77
C LEU A 48 3.87 13.44 -2.06
N ALA A 49 4.48 13.12 -3.19
CA ALA A 49 5.71 13.75 -3.64
C ALA A 49 5.58 15.28 -3.71
N ARG A 50 4.51 15.76 -4.34
CA ARG A 50 4.23 17.21 -4.45
C ARG A 50 3.97 17.86 -3.10
N ILE A 51 3.29 17.18 -2.18
CA ILE A 51 3.03 17.71 -0.84
C ILE A 51 4.33 17.80 -0.03
N CYS A 52 5.21 16.81 -0.16
CA CYS A 52 6.50 16.79 0.52
C CYS A 52 7.47 17.84 -0.03
N GLY A 53 7.32 18.25 -1.30
CA GLY A 53 8.23 19.20 -1.95
C GLY A 53 9.68 18.72 -1.88
N ASP A 54 10.59 19.59 -1.47
CA ASP A 54 12.04 19.30 -1.37
C ASP A 54 12.45 18.50 -0.12
N LYS A 55 11.47 17.98 0.64
CA LYS A 55 11.82 17.13 1.80
C LYS A 55 12.43 15.81 1.32
N PRO A 56 13.56 15.40 1.93
CA PRO A 56 14.12 14.08 1.68
C PRO A 56 13.06 12.99 1.87
N ARG A 57 13.01 12.05 0.93
CA ARG A 57 12.08 10.92 0.99
C ARG A 57 12.82 9.60 0.91
N VAL A 58 12.24 8.58 1.55
CA VAL A 58 12.61 7.17 1.38
C VAL A 58 11.36 6.42 1.00
N VAL A 59 11.38 5.69 -0.11
CA VAL A 59 10.29 4.80 -0.52
C VAL A 59 10.50 3.44 0.13
N ILE A 60 9.49 2.95 0.83
CA ILE A 60 9.51 1.68 1.54
C ILE A 60 8.46 0.77 0.93
N LEU A 61 8.90 -0.25 0.20
CA LEU A 61 8.05 -1.31 -0.33
C LEU A 61 7.85 -2.35 0.79
N ALA A 62 6.74 -2.27 1.49
CA ALA A 62 6.37 -3.21 2.53
C ALA A 62 5.71 -4.46 1.94
N LYS A 63 5.58 -5.53 2.72
CA LYS A 63 5.03 -6.84 2.32
C LYS A 63 5.83 -7.48 1.17
N ARG A 64 7.13 -7.37 1.23
CA ARG A 64 8.06 -7.98 0.27
C ARG A 64 7.84 -9.49 0.19
N ASP A 65 7.51 -10.12 1.30
CA ASP A 65 7.16 -11.53 1.45
C ASP A 65 5.98 -12.00 0.60
N LEU A 66 5.10 -11.08 0.19
CA LEU A 66 3.92 -11.35 -0.64
C LEU A 66 4.10 -10.97 -2.12
N ALA A 67 5.24 -10.40 -2.51
CA ALA A 67 5.53 -9.94 -3.86
C ALA A 67 6.54 -10.83 -4.57
N GLU A 68 6.54 -10.82 -5.89
CA GLU A 68 7.57 -11.46 -6.69
C GLU A 68 8.93 -10.79 -6.45
N ALA A 69 9.93 -11.56 -6.04
CA ALA A 69 11.25 -11.03 -5.67
C ALA A 69 11.91 -10.27 -6.84
N ALA A 70 11.96 -10.89 -8.04
CA ALA A 70 12.56 -10.26 -9.21
C ALA A 70 11.85 -8.97 -9.63
N VAL A 71 10.51 -8.91 -9.53
CA VAL A 71 9.72 -7.71 -9.84
C VAL A 71 9.98 -6.63 -8.80
N THR A 72 10.08 -7.01 -7.53
CA THR A 72 10.41 -6.07 -6.44
C THR A 72 11.80 -5.46 -6.63
N ASP A 73 12.79 -6.27 -6.99
CA ASP A 73 14.16 -5.80 -7.24
C ASP A 73 14.22 -4.87 -8.46
N ALA A 74 13.47 -5.16 -9.52
CA ALA A 74 13.34 -4.27 -10.67
C ALA A 74 12.70 -2.92 -10.31
N TRP A 75 11.67 -2.91 -9.46
CA TRP A 75 11.09 -1.68 -8.91
C TRP A 75 12.07 -0.89 -8.06
N LEU A 76 12.86 -1.57 -7.20
CA LEU A 76 13.90 -0.90 -6.42
C LEU A 76 14.94 -0.25 -7.32
N GLY A 77 15.39 -0.94 -8.40
CA GLY A 77 16.30 -0.37 -9.39
C GLY A 77 15.78 0.92 -10.02
N ARG A 78 14.50 0.92 -10.40
CA ARG A 78 13.84 2.11 -10.98
C ARG A 78 13.71 3.27 -9.97
N LEU A 79 13.27 2.97 -8.75
CA LEU A 79 13.02 3.98 -7.72
C LEU A 79 14.31 4.63 -7.22
N ARG A 80 15.40 3.88 -7.08
CA ARG A 80 16.68 4.35 -6.54
C ARG A 80 17.38 5.38 -7.43
N GLY A 81 17.01 5.49 -8.70
CA GLY A 81 17.50 6.56 -9.58
C GLY A 81 17.19 7.94 -9.02
N ASP A 82 15.97 8.13 -8.51
CA ASP A 82 15.47 9.43 -8.05
C ASP A 82 15.40 9.54 -6.52
N THR A 83 15.05 8.46 -5.84
CA THR A 83 14.75 8.47 -4.39
C THR A 83 15.28 7.20 -3.74
N PRO A 84 16.01 7.27 -2.60
CA PRO A 84 16.38 6.08 -1.85
C PRO A 84 15.17 5.19 -1.59
N ALA A 85 15.30 3.89 -1.92
CA ALA A 85 14.21 2.93 -1.83
C ALA A 85 14.67 1.61 -1.23
N VAL A 86 13.80 0.99 -0.42
CA VAL A 86 14.04 -0.31 0.22
C VAL A 86 12.78 -1.17 0.16
N ALA A 87 12.94 -2.48 0.14
CA ALA A 87 11.84 -3.42 0.33
C ALA A 87 12.02 -4.16 1.66
N LEU A 88 10.94 -4.25 2.43
CA LEU A 88 10.96 -4.84 3.76
C LEU A 88 9.88 -5.92 3.91
N ASP A 89 10.27 -7.06 4.46
CA ASP A 89 9.35 -7.99 5.10
C ASP A 89 9.15 -7.54 6.55
N LEU A 90 7.94 -7.08 6.84
CA LEU A 90 7.57 -6.59 8.17
C LEU A 90 6.70 -7.59 8.94
N ALA A 91 6.23 -8.66 8.29
CA ALA A 91 5.33 -9.66 8.89
C ALA A 91 6.10 -10.72 9.70
N GLY A 92 7.27 -11.12 9.22
CA GLY A 92 8.12 -12.12 9.85
C GLY A 92 8.66 -11.73 11.23
N GLY A 93 9.47 -12.59 11.86
CA GLY A 93 10.00 -12.41 13.22
C GLY A 93 10.84 -11.14 13.41
N ALA A 94 12.15 -11.22 13.30
CA ALA A 94 13.05 -10.07 13.38
C ALA A 94 13.22 -9.46 11.98
N ALA A 95 12.52 -8.36 11.68
CA ALA A 95 12.71 -7.63 10.43
C ALA A 95 14.10 -6.95 10.45
N ASP A 96 14.90 -7.18 9.40
CA ASP A 96 16.13 -6.41 9.21
C ASP A 96 15.79 -4.98 8.77
N LEU A 97 15.97 -4.04 9.68
CA LEU A 97 15.74 -2.61 9.45
C LEU A 97 17.03 -1.87 9.02
N GLY A 98 18.17 -2.56 8.92
CA GLY A 98 19.45 -2.00 8.46
C GLY A 98 19.33 -1.24 7.14
N PRO A 99 18.70 -1.81 6.10
CA PRO A 99 18.48 -1.12 4.83
C PRO A 99 17.67 0.17 4.95
N LEU A 100 16.66 0.22 5.85
CA LEU A 100 15.89 1.44 6.10
C LEU A 100 16.74 2.55 6.71
N TRP A 101 17.57 2.21 7.69
CA TRP A 101 18.46 3.19 8.32
C TRP A 101 19.50 3.73 7.33
N GLN A 102 20.03 2.86 6.47
CA GLN A 102 20.97 3.26 5.43
C GLN A 102 20.29 4.20 4.40
N ALA A 103 19.12 3.84 3.89
CA ALA A 103 18.37 4.67 2.94
C ALA A 103 17.94 6.02 3.55
N THR A 104 17.60 6.03 4.86
CA THR A 104 17.28 7.26 5.57
C THR A 104 18.48 8.18 5.66
N ARG A 105 19.66 7.65 6.01
CA ARG A 105 20.91 8.41 6.03
C ARG A 105 21.25 8.95 4.63
N GLU A 106 21.13 8.13 3.60
CA GLU A 106 21.37 8.52 2.22
C GLU A 106 20.46 9.67 1.79
N ALA A 107 19.16 9.60 2.07
CA ALA A 107 18.21 10.66 1.78
C ALA A 107 18.58 12.00 2.42
N LEU A 108 19.01 11.96 3.70
CA LEU A 108 19.45 13.14 4.43
C LEU A 108 20.74 13.74 3.85
N VAL A 109 21.72 12.90 3.51
CA VAL A 109 22.99 13.34 2.89
C VAL A 109 22.76 13.96 1.52
N ARG A 110 21.98 13.32 0.65
CA ARG A 110 21.65 13.84 -0.69
C ARG A 110 20.99 15.22 -0.65
N SER A 111 20.23 15.52 0.42
CA SER A 111 19.60 16.83 0.61
C SER A 111 20.52 17.93 1.15
N GLY A 112 21.84 17.65 1.28
CA GLY A 112 22.79 18.59 1.86
C GLY A 112 22.67 18.75 3.38
N ARG A 113 21.82 17.97 4.02
CA ARG A 113 21.68 17.97 5.48
C ARG A 113 22.74 17.06 6.07
N ARG A 114 23.50 17.57 7.03
CA ARG A 114 24.39 16.68 7.81
C ARG A 114 23.55 15.61 8.46
N PRO A 115 23.90 14.30 8.35
CA PRO A 115 23.20 13.29 9.10
C PRO A 115 23.29 13.66 10.59
N PRO A 116 22.16 13.97 11.22
CA PRO A 116 22.19 14.37 12.62
C PRO A 116 22.65 13.17 13.44
N SER A 117 23.59 13.38 14.32
CA SER A 117 24.18 12.32 15.13
C SER A 117 23.13 11.56 15.97
N GLN A 118 21.97 12.15 16.29
CA GLN A 118 20.93 11.47 17.09
C GLN A 118 19.51 12.11 17.09
N SER A 119 19.21 13.18 16.38
CA SER A 119 17.96 13.94 16.59
C SER A 119 17.08 14.20 15.35
N TRP A 120 17.14 13.36 14.32
CA TRP A 120 16.31 13.49 13.13
C TRP A 120 14.83 13.08 13.39
N ARG A 121 13.93 13.62 12.59
CA ARG A 121 12.51 13.40 12.67
C ARG A 121 11.97 12.89 11.34
N ALA A 122 11.35 11.70 11.38
CA ALA A 122 10.66 11.13 10.25
C ALA A 122 9.13 11.27 10.39
N VAL A 123 8.45 11.40 9.27
CA VAL A 123 7.00 11.19 9.18
C VAL A 123 6.73 9.96 8.32
N VAL A 124 5.80 9.10 8.76
CA VAL A 124 5.36 7.95 7.98
C VAL A 124 4.13 8.34 7.17
N LEU A 125 4.21 8.14 5.87
CA LEU A 125 3.18 8.47 4.89
C LEU A 125 2.82 7.24 4.06
N GLY A 126 1.63 7.22 3.49
CA GLY A 126 1.20 6.16 2.58
C GLY A 126 -0.31 5.93 2.65
N LEU A 127 -0.83 5.15 1.74
CA LEU A 127 -2.24 4.78 1.68
C LEU A 127 -2.64 3.87 2.87
N PRO A 128 -3.92 3.71 3.17
CA PRO A 128 -4.38 2.72 4.14
C PRO A 128 -3.86 1.31 3.79
N ASN A 129 -3.62 0.49 4.80
CA ASN A 129 -3.24 -0.93 4.68
C ASN A 129 -1.94 -1.23 3.90
N THR A 130 -1.11 -0.23 3.60
CA THR A 130 0.22 -0.42 2.96
C THR A 130 1.29 -0.95 3.92
N GLY A 131 1.03 -1.03 5.22
CA GLY A 131 1.99 -1.53 6.21
C GLY A 131 2.57 -0.48 7.16
N LYS A 132 2.05 0.76 7.15
CA LYS A 132 2.54 1.87 8.02
C LYS A 132 2.57 1.50 9.50
N SER A 133 1.47 1.01 10.06
CA SER A 133 1.40 0.64 11.48
C SER A 133 2.33 -0.53 11.81
N THR A 134 2.48 -1.48 10.88
CA THR A 134 3.45 -2.59 11.04
C THR A 134 4.88 -2.06 11.07
N LEU A 135 5.22 -1.15 10.15
CA LEU A 135 6.52 -0.49 10.14
C LEU A 135 6.77 0.25 11.45
N LEU A 136 5.81 1.07 11.90
CA LEU A 136 5.93 1.82 13.16
C LEU A 136 6.18 0.90 14.35
N ASN A 137 5.44 -0.20 14.46
CA ASN A 137 5.65 -1.20 15.52
C ASN A 137 7.05 -1.80 15.46
N ARG A 138 7.55 -2.12 14.27
CA ARG A 138 8.89 -2.69 14.10
C ARG A 138 9.99 -1.71 14.48
N VAL A 139 9.94 -0.47 13.96
CA VAL A 139 10.98 0.54 14.24
C VAL A 139 10.96 1.04 15.67
N SER A 140 9.84 0.96 16.38
CA SER A 140 9.69 1.38 17.79
C SER A 140 9.99 0.26 18.80
N GLY A 141 10.31 -0.95 18.34
CA GLY A 141 10.54 -2.10 19.22
C GLY A 141 9.27 -2.65 19.88
N GLY A 142 8.12 -2.55 19.19
CA GLY A 142 6.84 -3.14 19.65
C GLY A 142 6.10 -2.35 20.74
N ARG A 143 6.58 -1.18 21.12
CA ARG A 143 6.04 -0.40 22.26
C ARG A 143 4.99 0.64 21.91
N HIS A 144 4.71 0.86 20.63
CA HIS A 144 3.80 1.93 20.20
C HIS A 144 3.06 1.55 18.92
N ALA A 145 1.89 1.11 19.04
CA ALA A 145 0.73 1.47 18.26
C ALA A 145 -0.47 0.98 19.04
N ALA A 146 -1.04 1.82 19.86
CA ALA A 146 -2.44 1.68 20.14
C ALA A 146 -3.15 1.76 18.80
N VAL A 147 -3.39 0.62 18.18
CA VAL A 147 -4.32 0.43 17.08
C VAL A 147 -5.69 0.78 17.67
N GLY A 148 -6.18 1.98 17.40
CA GLY A 148 -7.42 2.48 17.97
C GLY A 148 -7.26 3.91 18.47
N ALA A 149 -7.04 4.85 17.57
CA ALA A 149 -7.38 6.23 17.89
C ALA A 149 -8.89 6.28 18.14
N VAL A 150 -9.28 6.50 19.39
CA VAL A 150 -10.67 6.79 19.76
C VAL A 150 -11.11 7.99 18.91
N PRO A 151 -12.15 7.86 18.06
CA PRO A 151 -12.61 8.97 17.24
C PRO A 151 -13.00 10.14 18.15
N GLY A 152 -12.37 11.29 17.96
CA GLY A 152 -12.74 12.54 18.66
C GLY A 152 -11.67 13.16 19.57
N VAL A 153 -10.56 12.52 19.87
CA VAL A 153 -9.47 13.11 20.67
C VAL A 153 -8.28 13.41 19.77
N THR A 154 -8.33 14.55 19.09
CA THR A 154 -7.23 15.08 18.29
C THR A 154 -6.18 15.68 19.22
N ARG A 155 -5.36 14.88 19.86
CA ARG A 155 -4.09 15.33 20.40
C ARG A 155 -3.14 15.52 19.22
N GLY A 156 -2.28 16.55 19.27
CA GLY A 156 -1.31 16.85 18.19
C GLY A 156 -0.42 15.66 17.80
N PRO A 157 0.43 15.79 16.78
CA PRO A 157 1.25 14.69 16.26
C PRO A 157 2.09 14.06 17.37
N GLN A 158 1.95 12.74 17.54
CA GLN A 158 2.70 12.02 18.56
C GLN A 158 4.04 11.54 17.99
N TRP A 159 5.13 12.01 18.59
CA TRP A 159 6.48 11.62 18.21
C TRP A 159 6.96 10.42 19.03
N ILE A 160 7.20 9.32 18.35
CA ILE A 160 7.74 8.08 18.92
C ILE A 160 9.27 8.13 18.83
N ARG A 161 9.96 7.93 19.94
CA ARG A 161 11.43 7.81 19.94
C ARG A 161 11.84 6.45 19.42
N LEU A 162 12.84 6.41 18.54
CA LEU A 162 13.35 5.18 17.93
C LEU A 162 14.61 4.68 18.65
N PRO A 163 14.76 3.35 18.85
CA PRO A 163 16.00 2.77 19.42
C PRO A 163 17.24 3.09 18.60
N ALA A 164 17.13 3.16 17.27
CA ALA A 164 18.22 3.51 16.35
C ALA A 164 18.53 5.02 16.32
N GLY A 165 17.94 5.81 17.20
CA GLY A 165 18.04 7.26 17.22
C GLY A 165 16.95 7.93 16.35
N GLY A 166 16.69 9.21 16.65
CA GLY A 166 15.63 9.96 15.98
C GLY A 166 14.23 9.74 16.55
N ARG A 167 13.24 10.32 15.87
CA ARG A 167 11.83 10.22 16.23
C ARG A 167 10.98 10.03 14.97
N VAL A 168 9.88 9.32 15.10
CA VAL A 168 8.93 9.11 14.00
C VAL A 168 7.54 9.54 14.43
N CYS A 169 6.79 10.10 13.50
CA CYS A 169 5.39 10.46 13.67
C CYS A 169 4.53 9.71 12.66
N ASP A 170 3.42 9.12 13.12
CA ASP A 170 2.39 8.54 12.26
C ASP A 170 1.39 9.62 11.85
N LEU A 171 1.01 9.61 10.58
CA LEU A 171 -0.13 10.37 10.09
C LEU A 171 -1.18 9.40 9.52
N PRO A 172 -2.48 9.72 9.70
CA PRO A 172 -3.53 8.97 9.04
C PRO A 172 -3.27 8.84 7.54
N GLY A 173 -3.63 7.69 6.96
CA GLY A 173 -3.43 7.42 5.54
C GLY A 173 -4.02 8.54 4.67
N VAL A 174 -3.20 9.07 3.77
CA VAL A 174 -3.63 10.08 2.81
C VAL A 174 -4.06 9.35 1.53
N LEU A 175 -5.37 9.36 1.25
CA LEU A 175 -5.92 8.79 0.01
C LEU A 175 -5.94 9.85 -1.11
N PRO A 176 -5.78 9.48 -2.38
CA PRO A 176 -5.97 10.39 -3.48
C PRO A 176 -7.44 10.81 -3.61
N PRO A 177 -7.73 12.06 -4.01
CA PRO A 177 -9.10 12.55 -4.11
C PRO A 177 -9.92 11.94 -5.25
N ARG A 178 -9.28 11.25 -6.19
CA ARG A 178 -9.91 10.62 -7.36
C ARG A 178 -9.44 9.19 -7.52
N LEU A 179 -10.41 8.27 -7.56
CA LEU A 179 -10.23 6.82 -7.77
C LEU A 179 -10.88 6.36 -9.09
N ASP A 180 -11.21 7.29 -9.95
CA ASP A 180 -11.94 7.08 -11.20
C ASP A 180 -11.09 6.45 -12.33
N LEU A 181 -9.81 6.21 -12.08
CA LEU A 181 -8.94 5.53 -13.03
C LEU A 181 -8.96 4.02 -12.79
N TRP A 182 -9.81 3.30 -13.51
CA TRP A 182 -9.98 1.86 -13.39
C TRP A 182 -8.68 1.03 -13.37
N PRO A 183 -7.68 1.26 -14.21
CA PRO A 183 -6.45 0.45 -14.17
C PRO A 183 -5.73 0.49 -12.81
N VAL A 184 -5.92 1.55 -12.02
CA VAL A 184 -5.34 1.73 -10.70
C VAL A 184 -6.32 1.30 -9.59
N ALA A 185 -7.61 1.57 -9.78
CA ALA A 185 -8.64 1.39 -8.75
C ALA A 185 -8.77 -0.06 -8.28
N TRP A 186 -8.80 -1.04 -9.17
CA TRP A 186 -8.90 -2.44 -8.79
C TRP A 186 -7.66 -2.94 -8.03
N ARG A 187 -6.46 -2.43 -8.38
CA ARG A 187 -5.23 -2.74 -7.64
C ARG A 187 -5.26 -2.16 -6.24
N LEU A 188 -5.76 -0.93 -6.07
CA LEU A 188 -5.95 -0.31 -4.77
C LEU A 188 -6.95 -1.09 -3.90
N LEU A 189 -8.04 -1.59 -4.49
CA LEU A 189 -8.96 -2.47 -3.78
C LEU A 189 -8.29 -3.80 -3.42
N ALA A 190 -7.55 -4.42 -4.34
CA ALA A 190 -6.83 -5.66 -4.07
C ALA A 190 -5.86 -5.51 -2.90
N VAL A 191 -5.01 -4.48 -2.86
CA VAL A 191 -4.09 -4.23 -1.72
C VAL A 191 -4.82 -3.75 -0.45
N GLY A 192 -6.12 -3.45 -0.53
CA GLY A 192 -6.93 -2.98 0.58
C GLY A 192 -6.74 -1.50 0.94
N ALA A 193 -6.17 -0.71 0.03
CA ALA A 193 -5.99 0.73 0.23
C ALA A 193 -7.30 1.51 0.13
N VAL A 194 -8.29 0.95 -0.57
CA VAL A 194 -9.66 1.46 -0.72
C VAL A 194 -10.68 0.37 -0.40
N GLY A 195 -11.92 0.76 -0.13
CA GLY A 195 -13.01 -0.17 0.18
C GLY A 195 -13.96 -0.44 -0.99
N ALA A 196 -14.81 -1.45 -0.85
CA ALA A 196 -15.83 -1.82 -1.82
C ALA A 196 -16.83 -0.69 -2.18
N PRO A 197 -17.18 0.27 -1.30
CA PRO A 197 -18.05 1.37 -1.71
C PRO A 197 -17.44 2.30 -2.78
N GLN A 198 -16.11 2.30 -2.94
CA GLN A 198 -15.40 3.13 -3.89
C GLN A 198 -15.08 2.42 -5.20
N VAL A 199 -15.00 1.09 -5.17
CA VAL A 199 -14.61 0.26 -6.32
C VAL A 199 -15.45 -1.01 -6.31
N ASP A 200 -15.98 -1.39 -7.47
CA ASP A 200 -16.72 -2.64 -7.66
C ASP A 200 -15.85 -3.85 -7.32
N ALA A 201 -16.23 -4.55 -6.25
CA ALA A 201 -15.45 -5.65 -5.71
C ALA A 201 -15.47 -6.88 -6.64
N GLN A 202 -16.60 -7.17 -7.30
CA GLN A 202 -16.71 -8.31 -8.21
C GLN A 202 -15.82 -8.08 -9.44
N ARG A 203 -15.95 -6.91 -10.05
CA ARG A 203 -15.11 -6.54 -11.19
C ARG A 203 -13.61 -6.51 -10.83
N ALA A 204 -13.25 -6.05 -9.62
CA ALA A 204 -11.87 -6.03 -9.17
C ALA A 204 -11.32 -7.44 -8.90
N ALA A 205 -12.13 -8.33 -8.31
CA ALA A 205 -11.74 -9.72 -8.09
C ALA A 205 -11.60 -10.49 -9.40
N GLU A 206 -12.48 -10.26 -10.37
CA GLU A 206 -12.38 -10.84 -11.71
C GLU A 206 -11.08 -10.40 -12.41
N ALA A 207 -10.77 -9.10 -12.37
CA ALA A 207 -9.51 -8.57 -12.91
C ALA A 207 -8.27 -9.17 -12.20
N LEU A 208 -8.34 -9.34 -10.88
CA LEU A 208 -7.28 -9.98 -10.10
C LEU A 208 -7.07 -11.44 -10.51
N LEU A 209 -8.16 -12.20 -10.64
CA LEU A 209 -8.08 -13.61 -11.06
C LEU A 209 -7.53 -13.74 -12.48
N GLY A 210 -7.98 -12.92 -13.43
CA GLY A 210 -7.42 -12.88 -14.78
C GLY A 210 -5.92 -12.55 -14.79
N TRP A 211 -5.50 -11.61 -13.93
CA TRP A 211 -4.08 -11.28 -13.77
C TRP A 211 -3.26 -12.43 -13.21
N VAL A 212 -3.78 -13.14 -12.20
CA VAL A 212 -3.14 -14.32 -11.60
C VAL A 212 -3.10 -15.48 -12.60
N ALA A 213 -4.20 -15.76 -13.32
CA ALA A 213 -4.28 -16.81 -14.32
C ALA A 213 -3.21 -16.65 -15.41
N ALA A 214 -3.04 -15.43 -15.92
CA ALA A 214 -2.06 -15.12 -16.95
C ALA A 214 -0.60 -15.30 -16.50
N ARG A 215 -0.32 -15.19 -15.20
CA ARG A 215 1.05 -15.28 -14.65
C ARG A 215 1.36 -16.60 -13.95
N SER A 216 0.37 -17.17 -13.30
CA SER A 216 0.52 -18.35 -12.47
C SER A 216 -0.77 -19.19 -12.47
N PRO A 217 -1.13 -19.81 -13.61
CA PRO A 217 -2.39 -20.53 -13.77
C PRO A 217 -2.57 -21.64 -12.75
N ARG A 218 -1.49 -22.36 -12.42
CA ARG A 218 -1.51 -23.43 -11.40
C ARG A 218 -1.90 -22.94 -10.01
N THR A 219 -1.79 -21.64 -9.72
CA THR A 219 -2.21 -21.08 -8.44
C THR A 219 -3.73 -21.14 -8.26
N LEU A 220 -4.49 -20.87 -9.33
CA LEU A 220 -5.96 -20.91 -9.27
C LEU A 220 -6.45 -22.36 -9.20
N GLU A 221 -5.82 -23.27 -9.94
CA GLU A 221 -6.06 -24.71 -9.84
C GLU A 221 -5.80 -25.21 -8.41
N ALA A 222 -4.61 -24.96 -7.86
CA ALA A 222 -4.24 -25.40 -6.52
C ALA A 222 -5.11 -24.80 -5.42
N ARG A 223 -5.54 -23.53 -5.54
CA ARG A 223 -6.29 -22.84 -4.50
C ARG A 223 -7.79 -23.08 -4.58
N TYR A 224 -8.36 -23.11 -5.78
CA TYR A 224 -9.81 -23.15 -6.01
C TYR A 224 -10.28 -24.37 -6.79
N GLY A 225 -9.36 -25.21 -7.29
CA GLY A 225 -9.72 -26.36 -8.12
C GLY A 225 -10.23 -25.95 -9.50
N LEU A 226 -9.82 -24.78 -10.01
CA LEU A 226 -10.26 -24.31 -11.33
C LEU A 226 -9.47 -25.01 -12.42
N GLU A 227 -10.17 -25.75 -13.27
CA GLU A 227 -9.61 -26.43 -14.45
C GLU A 227 -9.61 -25.51 -15.69
N SER A 228 -10.42 -24.46 -15.68
CA SER A 228 -10.54 -23.52 -16.79
C SER A 228 -9.75 -22.24 -16.52
N GLU A 229 -8.92 -21.86 -17.47
CA GLU A 229 -8.15 -20.61 -17.46
C GLU A 229 -8.93 -19.43 -18.09
N THR A 230 -10.23 -19.61 -18.36
CA THR A 230 -11.07 -18.61 -19.03
C THR A 230 -12.13 -18.04 -18.08
N PRO A 231 -12.43 -16.72 -18.16
CA PRO A 231 -13.50 -16.11 -17.39
C PRO A 231 -14.90 -16.65 -17.82
N PRO A 232 -15.93 -16.50 -16.98
CA PRO A 232 -15.93 -15.75 -15.71
C PRO A 232 -15.36 -16.60 -14.55
N TYR A 233 -14.35 -16.08 -13.87
CA TYR A 233 -13.68 -16.80 -12.77
C TYR A 233 -14.49 -16.80 -11.47
N LEU A 234 -15.28 -15.74 -11.20
CA LEU A 234 -16.06 -15.62 -9.97
C LEU A 234 -17.11 -16.73 -9.84
N ASP A 235 -17.82 -17.03 -10.92
CA ASP A 235 -18.82 -18.11 -10.95
C ASP A 235 -18.18 -19.46 -10.67
N GLN A 236 -17.01 -19.73 -11.26
CA GLN A 236 -16.26 -20.96 -11.07
C GLN A 236 -15.77 -21.10 -9.63
N VAL A 237 -15.21 -20.03 -9.03
CA VAL A 237 -14.78 -20.03 -7.63
C VAL A 237 -15.95 -20.21 -6.68
N ALA A 238 -17.08 -19.53 -6.93
CA ALA A 238 -18.28 -19.66 -6.12
C ALA A 238 -18.82 -21.09 -6.15
N ALA A 239 -18.91 -21.70 -7.32
CA ALA A 239 -19.33 -23.08 -7.50
C ALA A 239 -18.37 -24.07 -6.83
N ALA A 240 -17.06 -23.95 -7.05
CA ALA A 240 -16.05 -24.82 -6.47
C ALA A 240 -16.00 -24.74 -4.92
N ARG A 241 -16.36 -23.60 -4.35
CA ARG A 241 -16.43 -23.36 -2.90
C ARG A 241 -17.81 -23.65 -2.30
N GLY A 242 -18.80 -24.03 -3.11
CA GLY A 242 -20.18 -24.21 -2.64
C GLY A 242 -20.81 -22.92 -2.13
N TRP A 243 -20.38 -21.77 -2.61
CA TRP A 243 -20.98 -20.48 -2.29
C TRP A 243 -22.11 -20.18 -3.27
N LEU A 244 -23.29 -20.64 -2.90
CA LEU A 244 -24.49 -20.59 -3.73
C LEU A 244 -25.59 -19.77 -3.06
N LEU A 245 -26.34 -19.02 -3.83
CA LEU A 245 -27.57 -18.36 -3.46
C LEU A 245 -28.75 -19.34 -3.49
N ALA A 246 -29.92 -18.90 -3.02
CA ALA A 246 -31.16 -19.65 -3.17
C ALA A 246 -31.42 -19.94 -4.67
N GLY A 247 -31.72 -21.19 -4.98
CA GLY A 247 -31.88 -21.64 -6.38
C GLY A 247 -30.61 -22.16 -7.04
N GLY A 248 -29.47 -22.24 -6.30
CA GLY A 248 -28.23 -22.84 -6.79
C GLY A 248 -27.37 -21.93 -7.66
N LEU A 249 -27.70 -20.64 -7.75
CA LEU A 249 -26.89 -19.67 -8.49
C LEU A 249 -25.59 -19.33 -7.74
N PRO A 250 -24.45 -19.08 -8.43
CA PRO A 250 -23.22 -18.67 -7.80
C PRO A 250 -23.34 -17.36 -7.00
N ASP A 251 -22.86 -17.35 -5.77
CA ASP A 251 -22.75 -16.14 -4.94
C ASP A 251 -21.42 -15.42 -5.28
N THR A 252 -21.44 -14.65 -6.34
CA THR A 252 -20.26 -13.93 -6.85
C THR A 252 -19.80 -12.80 -5.92
N GLU A 253 -20.71 -12.22 -5.13
CA GLU A 253 -20.36 -11.21 -4.12
C GLU A 253 -19.50 -11.82 -3.02
N ARG A 254 -19.92 -12.95 -2.48
CA ARG A 254 -19.16 -13.73 -1.49
C ARG A 254 -17.84 -14.24 -2.07
N ALA A 255 -17.83 -14.69 -3.33
CA ALA A 255 -16.62 -15.12 -4.02
C ALA A 255 -15.62 -13.97 -4.15
N ALA A 256 -16.03 -12.80 -4.58
CA ALA A 256 -15.19 -11.62 -4.69
C ALA A 256 -14.56 -11.24 -3.34
N ALA A 257 -15.35 -11.18 -2.28
CA ALA A 257 -14.85 -10.88 -0.94
C ALA A 257 -13.82 -11.93 -0.47
N GLY A 258 -14.08 -13.22 -0.70
CA GLY A 258 -13.20 -14.33 -0.36
C GLY A 258 -11.86 -14.27 -1.12
N ILE A 259 -11.92 -14.04 -2.44
CA ILE A 259 -10.75 -13.95 -3.31
C ILE A 259 -9.85 -12.78 -2.90
N LEU A 260 -10.40 -11.59 -2.69
CA LEU A 260 -9.66 -10.42 -2.25
C LEU A 260 -9.02 -10.65 -0.87
N ALA A 261 -9.71 -11.35 0.04
CA ALA A 261 -9.16 -11.71 1.34
C ALA A 261 -8.02 -12.74 1.21
N ASP A 262 -8.18 -13.76 0.38
CA ASP A 262 -7.15 -14.78 0.13
C ASP A 262 -5.89 -14.16 -0.47
N TRP A 263 -6.04 -13.28 -1.45
CA TRP A 263 -4.90 -12.60 -2.05
C TRP A 263 -4.17 -11.69 -1.05
N ARG A 264 -4.90 -10.94 -0.22
CA ARG A 264 -4.29 -10.09 0.83
C ARG A 264 -3.47 -10.90 1.83
N ARG A 265 -3.86 -12.15 2.09
CA ARG A 265 -3.16 -13.09 2.97
C ARG A 265 -2.02 -13.85 2.28
N GLY A 266 -1.79 -13.66 0.97
CA GLY A 266 -0.78 -14.35 0.20
C GLY A 266 -1.15 -15.78 -0.20
N LEU A 267 -2.40 -16.19 -0.06
CA LEU A 267 -2.86 -17.55 -0.39
C LEU A 267 -2.97 -17.80 -1.90
N LEU A 268 -2.77 -16.79 -2.73
CA LEU A 268 -2.65 -16.88 -4.19
C LEU A 268 -1.18 -16.76 -4.65
N GLY A 269 -0.23 -17.04 -3.74
CA GLY A 269 1.19 -16.97 -4.02
C GLY A 269 1.75 -15.55 -4.04
N CYS A 270 3.05 -15.43 -4.31
CA CYS A 270 3.74 -14.17 -4.46
C CYS A 270 3.52 -13.65 -5.88
N VAL A 271 2.49 -12.83 -6.09
CA VAL A 271 2.15 -12.25 -7.39
C VAL A 271 2.18 -10.72 -7.29
N SER A 272 2.97 -10.08 -8.15
CA SER A 272 3.00 -8.62 -8.26
C SER A 272 1.97 -8.15 -9.29
N LEU A 273 1.19 -7.13 -8.94
CA LEU A 273 0.15 -6.55 -9.81
C LEU A 273 0.69 -5.51 -10.79
N GLU A 274 1.97 -5.16 -10.65
CA GLU A 274 2.64 -4.16 -11.47
C GLU A 274 4.07 -4.59 -11.78
N VAL A 275 4.47 -4.44 -13.03
CA VAL A 275 5.83 -4.69 -13.50
C VAL A 275 6.41 -3.37 -14.02
N PRO A 276 7.67 -3.02 -13.69
CA PRO A 276 8.30 -1.81 -14.23
C PRO A 276 8.35 -1.87 -15.78
N GLY A 277 7.88 -0.81 -16.44
CA GLY A 277 7.85 -0.76 -17.92
C GLY A 277 6.71 -1.52 -18.60
N GLY A 278 5.82 -2.17 -17.84
CA GLY A 278 4.63 -2.85 -18.38
C GLY A 278 3.60 -1.87 -18.95
N GLU A 279 2.83 -2.33 -19.95
CA GLU A 279 1.89 -1.52 -20.75
C GLU A 279 0.67 -0.98 -19.98
N ASP A 280 0.55 -1.24 -18.70
CA ASP A 280 -0.59 -0.82 -17.87
C ASP A 280 -0.60 0.68 -17.56
N GLY A 281 -0.70 1.46 -18.60
CA GLY A 281 -0.93 2.91 -18.54
C GLY A 281 0.36 3.71 -18.47
N GLY A 282 0.66 4.30 -19.59
CA GLY A 282 1.55 5.39 -19.91
C GLY A 282 2.57 5.80 -18.87
N ASP A 283 3.78 5.84 -19.32
CA ASP A 283 4.93 6.47 -18.66
C ASP A 283 4.66 7.98 -18.43
N ALA A 284 3.57 8.28 -17.71
CA ALA A 284 3.38 9.60 -17.17
C ALA A 284 4.42 9.74 -16.06
N ARG A 285 5.52 10.38 -16.39
CA ARG A 285 6.43 11.00 -15.43
C ARG A 285 5.55 11.78 -14.45
N ALA A 286 5.17 11.14 -13.38
CA ALA A 286 4.26 11.70 -12.36
C ALA A 286 5.02 12.68 -11.44
N ASP A 287 6.23 13.06 -11.80
CA ASP A 287 7.13 13.90 -11.01
C ASP A 287 7.65 15.11 -11.78
N GLY A 288 6.84 15.73 -12.66
CA GLY A 288 7.33 16.91 -13.36
C GLY A 288 6.26 17.65 -14.15
N ALA A 289 5.48 18.47 -13.52
CA ALA A 289 5.02 19.79 -13.98
C ALA A 289 4.28 20.49 -12.82
#